data_87acc3fbf4889e6df68579c14c9aae34
#
_entry.id   87acc3fbf4889e6df68579c14c9aae34
#
_cell.length_a   1.000
_cell.length_b   1.000
_cell.length_c   1.000
_cell.angle_alpha   90.00
_cell.angle_beta   90.00
_cell.angle_gamma   90.00
#
_symmetry.space_group_name_H-M   'P 1'
#
loop_
_entity.id
_entity.type
_entity.pdbx_description
1 polymer ?
#
loop_
_entity_poly.entity_id
_entity_poly.type
_entity_poly.pdbx_seq_one_letter_code
_entity_poly.pdbx_strand_id
1 'polypeptide(L)'
;DANGISSMAAYLNVELDSGDVAHFYLRYENPTKKTISVAEASVTFIEVKYDEYAEEEYDKAAKGIEVETSEGTLALNNKVKYAQVRKLFGDPEQETDGRFHYTDDAGYKYMFDCCNENRNGIFRGFSIEYPSK
;
A
#
# COMPACT_ATOMS: atom_id res chain seq x y z
N ASP A 1 -8.50 15.62 -22.39
CA ASP A 1 -9.18 16.53 -21.49
C ASP A 1 -8.39 17.84 -21.38
N ALA A 2 -8.94 18.93 -21.91
CA ALA A 2 -8.21 20.22 -22.05
C ALA A 2 -7.89 20.87 -20.67
N ASN A 3 -8.39 20.35 -19.58
CA ASN A 3 -8.21 20.88 -18.23
C ASN A 3 -7.75 19.84 -17.20
N GLY A 4 -7.52 18.61 -17.60
CA GLY A 4 -7.31 17.52 -16.69
C GLY A 4 -5.85 17.14 -16.48
N ILE A 5 -5.49 16.90 -15.24
CA ILE A 5 -4.41 16.01 -14.88
C ILE A 5 -4.86 14.64 -15.36
N SER A 6 -4.21 14.08 -16.37
CA SER A 6 -4.50 12.72 -16.78
C SER A 6 -3.85 11.77 -15.77
N SER A 7 -4.65 10.87 -15.22
CA SER A 7 -4.19 9.79 -14.35
C SER A 7 -4.20 8.46 -15.10
N MET A 8 -3.28 7.60 -14.75
CA MET A 8 -3.18 6.24 -15.26
C MET A 8 -2.93 5.27 -14.12
N ALA A 9 -3.58 4.11 -14.19
CA ALA A 9 -3.31 3.01 -13.30
C ALA A 9 -2.48 1.94 -14.02
N ALA A 10 -1.63 1.27 -13.27
CA ALA A 10 -0.84 0.14 -13.74
C ALA A 10 -0.75 -0.94 -12.67
N TYR A 11 -0.65 -2.18 -13.12
CA TYR A 11 -0.31 -3.31 -12.26
C TYR A 11 1.15 -3.70 -12.52
N LEU A 12 1.91 -3.84 -11.45
CA LEU A 12 3.32 -4.21 -11.50
C LEU A 12 3.52 -5.55 -10.78
N ASN A 13 4.12 -6.50 -11.48
CA ASN A 13 4.55 -7.75 -10.89
C ASN A 13 6.05 -7.68 -10.63
N VAL A 14 6.46 -7.85 -9.40
CA VAL A 14 7.87 -7.82 -8.98
C VAL A 14 8.27 -9.20 -8.50
N GLU A 15 9.28 -9.80 -9.14
CA GLU A 15 9.90 -11.02 -8.65
C GLU A 15 10.77 -10.67 -7.43
N LEU A 16 10.51 -11.36 -6.33
CA LEU A 16 11.24 -11.22 -5.08
C LEU A 16 12.46 -12.16 -5.07
N ASP A 17 13.41 -11.89 -4.20
CA ASP A 17 14.61 -12.74 -4.03
C ASP A 17 14.27 -14.20 -3.66
N SER A 18 13.09 -14.42 -3.08
CA SER A 18 12.57 -15.76 -2.79
C SER A 18 12.10 -16.53 -4.03
N GLY A 19 11.99 -15.87 -5.20
CA GLY A 19 11.36 -16.41 -6.42
C GLY A 19 9.84 -16.23 -6.47
N ASP A 20 9.23 -15.65 -5.43
CA ASP A 20 7.82 -15.32 -5.40
C ASP A 20 7.54 -14.03 -6.15
N VAL A 21 6.29 -13.80 -6.55
CA VAL A 21 5.88 -12.59 -7.26
C VAL A 21 4.98 -11.74 -6.38
N ALA A 22 5.38 -10.50 -6.15
CA ALA A 22 4.54 -9.50 -5.50
C ALA A 22 3.76 -8.69 -6.54
N HIS A 23 2.50 -8.41 -6.25
CA HIS A 23 1.61 -7.67 -7.13
C HIS A 23 1.29 -6.32 -6.52
N PHE A 24 1.59 -5.25 -7.28
CA PHE A 24 1.35 -3.88 -6.88
C PHE A 24 0.35 -3.22 -7.80
N TYR A 25 -0.52 -2.40 -7.22
CA TYR A 25 -1.32 -1.43 -7.94
C TYR A 25 -0.69 -0.05 -7.77
N LEU A 26 -0.48 0.64 -8.87
CA LEU A 26 0.13 1.96 -8.90
C LEU A 26 -0.81 2.95 -9.60
N ARG A 27 -0.86 4.18 -9.10
CA ARG A 27 -1.42 5.30 -9.84
C ARG A 27 -0.32 6.29 -10.19
N TYR A 28 -0.36 6.77 -11.41
CA TYR A 28 0.51 7.80 -11.95
C TYR A 28 -0.30 9.02 -12.33
N GLU A 29 0.26 10.18 -12.13
CA GLU A 29 -0.32 11.43 -12.58
C GLU A 29 0.68 12.19 -13.46
N ASN A 30 0.15 12.81 -14.49
CA ASN A 30 0.90 13.76 -15.30
C ASN A 30 0.86 15.12 -14.59
N PRO A 31 1.97 15.58 -13.99
CA PRO A 31 2.00 16.85 -13.27
C PRO A 31 2.00 18.06 -14.22
N THR A 32 1.99 17.83 -15.53
CA THR A 32 2.07 18.87 -16.54
C THR A 32 0.79 18.93 -17.39
N LYS A 33 0.62 20.01 -18.15
CA LYS A 33 -0.46 20.13 -19.14
C LYS A 33 -0.05 19.63 -20.55
N LYS A 34 1.13 19.05 -20.66
CA LYS A 34 1.68 18.54 -21.93
C LYS A 34 1.62 17.02 -21.93
N THR A 35 1.63 16.42 -23.11
CA THR A 35 1.85 14.98 -23.23
C THR A 35 3.26 14.63 -22.76
N ILE A 36 3.38 13.69 -21.87
CA ILE A 36 4.64 13.16 -21.34
C ILE A 36 4.67 11.63 -21.47
N SER A 37 5.86 11.05 -21.41
CA SER A 37 5.99 9.60 -21.31
C SER A 37 5.61 9.11 -19.90
N VAL A 38 5.30 7.82 -19.76
CA VAL A 38 5.01 7.20 -18.46
C VAL A 38 6.21 7.32 -17.52
N ALA A 39 7.42 7.27 -18.06
CA ALA A 39 8.64 7.41 -17.26
C ALA A 39 8.81 8.79 -16.62
N GLU A 40 8.13 9.81 -17.15
CA GLU A 40 8.14 11.18 -16.63
C GLU A 40 6.95 11.46 -15.70
N ALA A 41 5.99 10.53 -15.61
CA ALA A 41 4.84 10.66 -14.74
C ALA A 41 5.23 10.47 -13.26
N SER A 42 4.50 11.13 -12.37
CA SER A 42 4.70 11.00 -10.92
C SER A 42 3.83 9.86 -10.39
N VAL A 43 4.42 8.97 -9.61
CA VAL A 43 3.66 7.98 -8.83
C VAL A 43 2.98 8.72 -7.68
N THR A 44 1.66 8.55 -7.54
CA THR A 44 0.87 9.21 -6.50
C THR A 44 0.24 8.23 -5.51
N PHE A 45 0.24 6.94 -5.84
CA PHE A 45 -0.35 5.90 -5.00
C PHE A 45 0.31 4.55 -5.29
N ILE A 46 0.60 3.82 -4.21
CA ILE A 46 1.11 2.44 -4.26
C ILE A 46 0.25 1.61 -3.31
N GLU A 47 -0.25 0.48 -3.80
CA GLU A 47 -1.02 -0.46 -3.00
C GLU A 47 -0.55 -1.89 -3.23
N VAL A 48 -0.44 -2.64 -2.13
CA VAL A 48 -0.26 -4.09 -2.12
C VAL A 48 -1.54 -4.70 -1.56
N LYS A 49 -2.17 -5.59 -2.32
CA LYS A 49 -3.37 -6.33 -1.90
C LYS A 49 -3.08 -7.81 -1.83
N TYR A 50 -3.58 -8.41 -0.78
CA TYR A 50 -3.44 -9.85 -0.53
C TYR A 50 -4.77 -10.61 -0.56
N ASP A 51 -5.89 -9.93 -0.68
CA ASP A 51 -7.23 -10.50 -0.65
C ASP A 51 -7.60 -11.30 -1.92
N GLU A 52 -6.83 -11.14 -2.99
CA GLU A 52 -7.03 -11.86 -4.26
C GLU A 52 -6.32 -13.22 -4.29
N TYR A 53 -5.52 -13.53 -3.26
CA TYR A 53 -4.76 -14.77 -3.20
C TYR A 53 -5.47 -15.83 -2.37
N ALA A 54 -5.37 -17.08 -2.80
CA ALA A 54 -5.68 -18.19 -1.93
C ALA A 54 -4.78 -18.17 -0.68
N GLU A 55 -5.31 -18.58 0.47
CA GLU A 55 -4.63 -18.50 1.76
C GLU A 55 -3.21 -19.11 1.77
N GLU A 56 -3.00 -20.14 0.93
CA GLU A 56 -1.70 -20.79 0.74
C GLU A 56 -0.69 -19.99 -0.07
N GLU A 57 -1.14 -19.08 -0.93
CA GLU A 57 -0.29 -18.21 -1.76
C GLU A 57 0.01 -16.88 -1.08
N TYR A 58 -0.75 -16.54 -0.07
CA TYR A 58 -0.70 -15.27 0.65
C TYR A 58 0.66 -15.03 1.32
N ASP A 59 1.19 -16.04 2.00
CA ASP A 59 2.48 -15.97 2.68
C ASP A 59 3.64 -15.83 1.69
N LYS A 60 3.46 -16.31 0.47
CA LYS A 60 4.47 -16.23 -0.59
C LYS A 60 4.49 -14.84 -1.22
N ALA A 61 3.32 -14.29 -1.53
CA ALA A 61 3.19 -12.99 -2.18
C ALA A 61 3.67 -11.81 -1.30
N ALA A 62 3.63 -11.97 0.02
CA ALA A 62 4.02 -10.94 0.97
C ALA A 62 5.47 -11.06 1.48
N LYS A 63 6.12 -12.20 1.24
CA LYS A 63 7.46 -12.45 1.76
C LYS A 63 8.49 -11.50 1.13
N GLY A 64 9.16 -10.74 1.99
CA GLY A 64 10.20 -9.80 1.56
C GLY A 64 9.70 -8.37 1.33
N ILE A 65 8.41 -8.08 1.58
CA ILE A 65 7.90 -6.71 1.57
C ILE A 65 7.86 -6.20 3.01
N GLU A 66 8.54 -5.09 3.25
CA GLU A 66 8.65 -4.48 4.57
C GLU A 66 8.32 -2.99 4.52
N VAL A 67 7.72 -2.49 5.60
CA VAL A 67 7.55 -1.06 5.84
C VAL A 67 8.53 -0.66 6.93
N GLU A 68 9.48 0.18 6.58
CA GLU A 68 10.46 0.74 7.53
C GLU A 68 9.96 2.07 8.08
N THR A 69 10.12 2.26 9.37
CA THR A 69 9.82 3.50 10.09
C THR A 69 10.94 3.84 11.04
N SER A 70 10.96 5.07 11.58
CA SER A 70 11.90 5.45 12.65
C SER A 70 11.77 4.60 13.91
N GLU A 71 10.60 4.00 14.14
CA GLU A 71 10.29 3.19 15.33
C GLU A 71 10.55 1.69 15.13
N GLY A 72 10.82 1.27 13.90
CA GLY A 72 11.06 -0.14 13.56
C GLY A 72 10.57 -0.53 12.19
N THR A 73 10.59 -1.83 11.93
CA THR A 73 10.21 -2.45 10.65
C THR A 73 9.03 -3.38 10.82
N LEU A 74 8.08 -3.31 9.89
CA LEU A 74 6.92 -4.17 9.81
C LEU A 74 6.99 -5.01 8.52
N ALA A 75 7.22 -6.33 8.68
CA ALA A 75 7.11 -7.25 7.55
C ALA A 75 5.63 -7.44 7.19
N LEU A 76 5.28 -7.18 5.93
CA LEU A 76 3.91 -7.35 5.43
C LEU A 76 3.67 -8.81 5.07
N ASN A 77 2.82 -9.46 5.84
CA ASN A 77 2.36 -10.83 5.61
C ASN A 77 0.97 -11.04 6.25
N ASN A 78 0.37 -12.19 6.02
CA ASN A 78 -0.97 -12.51 6.55
C ASN A 78 -1.04 -12.56 8.09
N LYS A 79 0.11 -12.59 8.77
CA LYS A 79 0.23 -12.66 10.23
C LYS A 79 0.30 -11.30 10.89
N VAL A 80 0.37 -10.22 10.11
CA VAL A 80 0.35 -8.86 10.66
C VAL A 80 -0.92 -8.65 11.46
N LYS A 81 -0.75 -8.20 12.69
CA LYS A 81 -1.85 -7.87 13.59
C LYS A 81 -1.92 -6.37 13.82
N TYR A 82 -3.12 -5.88 14.04
CA TYR A 82 -3.34 -4.47 14.38
C TYR A 82 -2.43 -3.97 15.51
N ALA A 83 -2.20 -4.80 16.53
CA ALA A 83 -1.31 -4.43 17.64
C ALA A 83 0.14 -4.13 17.20
N GLN A 84 0.62 -4.78 16.15
CA GLN A 84 1.95 -4.53 15.59
C GLN A 84 1.98 -3.20 14.83
N VAL A 85 0.94 -2.93 14.02
CA VAL A 85 0.78 -1.65 13.32
C VAL A 85 0.71 -0.50 14.33
N ARG A 86 -0.14 -0.65 15.35
CA ARG A 86 -0.32 0.36 16.40
C ARG A 86 0.95 0.63 17.21
N LYS A 87 1.76 -0.40 17.44
CA LYS A 87 3.05 -0.24 18.13
C LYS A 87 4.02 0.65 17.35
N LEU A 88 4.02 0.58 16.02
CA LEU A 88 4.93 1.35 15.18
C LEU A 88 4.37 2.72 14.78
N PHE A 89 3.07 2.83 14.57
CA PHE A 89 2.42 4.03 14.03
C PHE A 89 1.57 4.78 15.06
N GLY A 90 1.34 4.21 16.24
CA GLY A 90 0.43 4.78 17.23
C GLY A 90 -1.04 4.51 16.94
N ASP A 91 -1.90 5.33 17.53
CA ASP A 91 -3.34 5.27 17.26
C ASP A 91 -3.66 5.85 15.88
N PRO A 92 -4.51 5.18 15.07
CA PRO A 92 -4.88 5.69 13.76
C PRO A 92 -5.73 6.95 13.87
N GLU A 93 -5.62 7.83 12.89
CA GLU A 93 -6.49 9.02 12.77
C GLU A 93 -7.94 8.62 12.48
N GLN A 94 -8.11 7.54 11.73
CA GLN A 94 -9.41 6.98 11.38
C GLN A 94 -9.33 5.47 11.31
N GLU A 95 -10.37 4.83 11.83
CA GLU A 95 -10.59 3.39 11.70
C GLU A 95 -11.96 3.15 11.07
N THR A 96 -11.97 2.35 10.00
CA THR A 96 -13.21 1.97 9.30
C THR A 96 -13.10 0.52 8.85
N ASP A 97 -13.91 -0.36 9.39
CA ASP A 97 -13.99 -1.78 9.01
C ASP A 97 -12.63 -2.52 9.03
N GLY A 98 -11.80 -2.23 10.03
CA GLY A 98 -10.46 -2.83 10.17
C GLY A 98 -9.40 -2.21 9.27
N ARG A 99 -9.71 -1.10 8.61
CA ARG A 99 -8.75 -0.26 7.91
C ARG A 99 -8.31 0.87 8.81
N PHE A 100 -7.01 0.99 8.98
CA PHE A 100 -6.37 1.97 9.87
C PHE A 100 -5.63 3.00 9.03
N HIS A 101 -6.01 4.27 9.19
CA HIS A 101 -5.49 5.38 8.40
C HIS A 101 -4.57 6.25 9.25
N TYR A 102 -3.44 6.60 8.66
CA TYR A 102 -2.40 7.45 9.23
C TYR A 102 -1.96 8.51 8.22
N THR A 103 -1.59 9.68 8.70
CA THR A 103 -0.93 10.72 7.90
C THR A 103 0.34 11.14 8.61
N ASP A 104 1.47 11.17 7.93
CA ASP A 104 2.72 11.66 8.50
C ASP A 104 2.86 13.19 8.35
N ASP A 105 3.90 13.75 8.97
CA ASP A 105 4.15 15.18 8.97
C ASP A 105 4.45 15.75 7.57
N ALA A 106 4.87 14.90 6.63
CA ALA A 106 5.11 15.27 5.23
C ALA A 106 3.84 15.19 4.37
N GLY A 107 2.72 14.70 4.92
CA GLY A 107 1.43 14.57 4.24
C GLY A 107 1.24 13.25 3.48
N TYR A 108 2.12 12.27 3.65
CA TYR A 108 1.89 10.92 3.12
C TYR A 108 0.80 10.23 3.92
N LYS A 109 -0.14 9.62 3.21
CA LYS A 109 -1.24 8.86 3.80
C LYS A 109 -0.98 7.37 3.68
N TYR A 110 -1.07 6.67 4.80
CA TYR A 110 -0.88 5.23 4.91
C TYR A 110 -2.20 4.57 5.29
N MET A 111 -2.48 3.42 4.72
CA MET A 111 -3.61 2.60 5.10
C MET A 111 -3.16 1.15 5.29
N PHE A 112 -3.54 0.57 6.41
CA PHE A 112 -3.37 -0.84 6.71
C PHE A 112 -4.74 -1.50 6.78
N ASP A 113 -4.99 -2.47 5.94
CA ASP A 113 -6.21 -3.29 5.99
C ASP A 113 -5.93 -4.56 6.79
N CYS A 114 -6.22 -4.51 8.08
CA CYS A 114 -6.03 -5.64 9.00
C CYS A 114 -7.30 -6.48 9.16
N CYS A 115 -8.31 -6.25 8.36
CA CYS A 115 -9.64 -6.82 8.49
C CYS A 115 -10.23 -6.73 9.91
N ASN A 116 -11.53 -6.56 9.97
CA ASN A 116 -12.24 -6.61 11.22
C ASN A 116 -12.21 -8.04 11.80
N GLU A 117 -12.52 -8.16 13.09
CA GLU A 117 -12.55 -9.42 13.82
C GLU A 117 -13.45 -10.49 13.18
N ASN A 118 -14.49 -10.07 12.42
CA ASN A 118 -15.41 -10.97 11.73
C ASN A 118 -14.80 -11.72 10.55
N ARG A 119 -13.60 -11.32 10.10
CA ARG A 119 -12.86 -11.96 9.01
C ARG A 119 -11.53 -12.58 9.47
N ASN A 120 -11.49 -13.04 10.72
CA ASN A 120 -10.31 -13.66 11.35
C ASN A 120 -9.08 -12.74 11.51
N GLY A 121 -9.25 -11.43 11.32
CA GLY A 121 -8.18 -10.47 11.50
C GLY A 121 -6.97 -10.70 10.58
N ILE A 122 -7.21 -11.26 9.39
CA ILE A 122 -6.16 -11.47 8.39
C ILE A 122 -5.81 -10.12 7.75
N PHE A 123 -4.53 -9.79 7.74
CA PHE A 123 -4.02 -8.62 7.03
C PHE A 123 -4.28 -8.76 5.53
N ARG A 124 -4.87 -7.74 4.90
CA ARG A 124 -5.30 -7.79 3.50
C ARG A 124 -4.57 -6.86 2.57
N GLY A 125 -3.98 -5.81 3.09
CA GLY A 125 -3.31 -4.88 2.22
C GLY A 125 -2.72 -3.68 2.94
N PHE A 126 -1.91 -2.97 2.18
CA PHE A 126 -1.24 -1.75 2.59
C PHE A 126 -1.22 -0.78 1.42
N SER A 127 -1.40 0.50 1.69
CA SER A 127 -1.23 1.54 0.67
C SER A 127 -0.51 2.77 1.19
N ILE A 128 0.19 3.43 0.28
CA ILE A 128 0.76 4.76 0.47
C ILE A 128 0.18 5.67 -0.60
N GLU A 129 -0.35 6.82 -0.19
CA GLU A 129 -0.74 7.91 -1.07
C GLU A 129 0.20 9.08 -0.84
N TYR A 130 0.82 9.55 -1.92
CA TYR A 130 1.70 10.70 -1.86
C TYR A 130 0.91 12.00 -1.66
N PRO A 131 1.49 12.99 -0.96
CA PRO A 131 0.82 14.27 -0.76
C PRO A 131 0.52 14.95 -2.11
N SER A 132 -0.63 15.56 -2.21
CA SER A 132 -0.99 16.41 -3.36
C SER A 132 -0.06 17.61 -3.43
N LYS A 133 0.45 17.86 -4.61
CA LYS A 133 1.25 19.06 -4.89
C LYS A 133 0.34 20.27 -5.12
#